data_93e3d5f90699e4a8efc7d4c233694122
#
_entry.id   93e3d5f90699e4a8efc7d4c233694122
#
_cell.length_a   1.000
_cell.length_b   1.000
_cell.length_c   1.000
_cell.angle_alpha   90.00
_cell.angle_beta   90.00
_cell.angle_gamma   90.00
#
_symmetry.space_group_name_H-M   'P 1'
#
loop_
_entity.id
_entity.type
_entity.pdbx_description
1 polymer ?
#
loop_
_entity_poly.entity_id
_entity_poly.type
_entity_poly.pdbx_seq_one_letter_code
_entity_poly.pdbx_strand_id
1 'polypeptide(L)'
;MKCKSASEFKLGPESFTRAGALSPELLISLLVHMAADGGRRGYQHLLDAFWEDARSNQVLLPVDTPISAAAFCNARKRLSASAVRHLLRDSSDAFDRAHGHRHRLHGRRVLAVDGCKIPLQRAPELWDEFGGPSEGYTPQVLASVLFDVIAKMPVDATIAPYGTDERAQLCHLLASTREGDILVLDQGYPSYVMIDLLIEHGLDFVIRVPASSGFPAVEEFVRSGQDEAEIVLSPSPSSPACVLESRGLRAVRRFGPDGEPQVFLTTLPRSQFCHATICDLYQRRWQIELFYRLEKSDYVGHRQFHAKNPEGVRQEVFAFLLFVAISRTLMAAASKDSDVSYERISQKGALLATGRVLTVILLHSDPVRARQILECLLSRLARRLDPKPRKRSCPRRSFKPRSRWGPQGHVHDPARRAQLG
;
A
#
# COMPACT_ATOMS: atom_id res chain seq x y z
N MET A 1 -9.29 -12.10 17.12
CA MET A 1 -7.95 -11.44 17.19
C MET A 1 -7.58 -11.29 18.67
N LYS A 2 -6.64 -12.08 19.18
CA LYS A 2 -6.10 -11.85 20.54
C LYS A 2 -4.88 -10.94 20.37
N CYS A 3 -5.06 -9.64 20.68
CA CYS A 3 -3.96 -8.68 20.70
C CYS A 3 -2.86 -9.08 21.68
N LYS A 4 -1.64 -9.16 21.20
CA LYS A 4 -0.45 -9.15 22.05
C LYS A 4 -0.36 -7.75 22.66
N SER A 5 -0.44 -7.66 23.97
CA SER A 5 -0.40 -6.51 24.88
C SER A 5 -1.08 -5.19 24.43
N ALA A 6 -2.11 -4.79 25.18
CA ALA A 6 -2.84 -3.52 25.01
C ALA A 6 -1.95 -2.26 25.14
N SER A 7 -0.70 -2.39 25.57
CA SER A 7 0.24 -1.27 25.75
C SER A 7 0.79 -0.71 24.43
N GLU A 8 0.91 -1.53 23.37
CA GLU A 8 1.46 -1.10 22.07
C GLU A 8 0.52 -0.19 21.28
N PHE A 9 -0.76 -0.15 21.67
CA PHE A 9 -1.80 0.60 20.97
C PHE A 9 -2.00 2.02 21.48
N LYS A 10 -1.29 2.40 22.55
CA LYS A 10 -1.48 3.64 23.27
C LYS A 10 -0.39 4.64 22.92
N LEU A 11 -0.73 5.91 22.67
CA LEU A 11 0.24 6.99 22.55
C LEU A 11 0.86 7.40 23.90
N GLY A 12 0.28 6.96 25.02
CA GLY A 12 0.82 7.23 26.35
C GLY A 12 0.28 6.24 27.38
N PRO A 13 0.95 6.06 28.52
CA PRO A 13 0.58 5.07 29.54
C PRO A 13 -0.81 5.28 30.11
N GLU A 14 -1.32 6.52 30.09
CA GLU A 14 -2.66 6.88 30.60
C GLU A 14 -3.78 6.70 29.56
N SER A 15 -3.44 6.34 28.31
CA SER A 15 -4.44 6.17 27.25
C SER A 15 -5.29 4.92 27.51
N PHE A 16 -6.61 5.07 27.38
CA PHE A 16 -7.59 3.98 27.53
C PHE A 16 -7.52 3.22 28.86
N THR A 17 -7.19 3.89 29.95
CA THR A 17 -7.12 3.29 31.31
C THR A 17 -8.49 3.19 31.95
N ARG A 18 -9.47 4.01 31.54
CA ARG A 18 -10.84 3.99 32.05
C ARG A 18 -11.75 3.31 31.03
N ALA A 19 -12.69 2.48 31.51
CA ALA A 19 -13.78 1.96 30.69
C ALA A 19 -14.61 3.14 30.14
N GLY A 20 -14.61 3.31 28.85
CA GLY A 20 -15.33 4.36 28.15
C GLY A 20 -16.08 3.80 26.93
N ALA A 21 -16.99 4.60 26.37
CA ALA A 21 -17.75 4.21 25.18
C ALA A 21 -16.88 3.91 23.94
N LEU A 22 -15.61 4.35 23.93
CA LEU A 22 -14.69 4.18 22.82
C LEU A 22 -13.46 3.38 23.27
N SER A 23 -13.53 2.06 23.08
CA SER A 23 -12.37 1.19 23.18
C SER A 23 -11.44 1.35 21.96
N PRO A 24 -10.15 0.96 22.04
CA PRO A 24 -9.25 0.92 20.88
C PRO A 24 -9.81 0.13 19.70
N GLU A 25 -10.47 -1.02 19.98
CA GLU A 25 -11.06 -1.90 18.97
C GLU A 25 -12.19 -1.19 18.22
N LEU A 26 -13.07 -0.49 18.94
CA LEU A 26 -14.15 0.28 18.33
C LEU A 26 -13.60 1.44 17.51
N LEU A 27 -12.57 2.15 18.02
CA LEU A 27 -11.91 3.23 17.28
C LEU A 27 -11.28 2.75 15.97
N ILE A 28 -10.59 1.61 16.00
CA ILE A 28 -10.00 1.01 14.80
C ILE A 28 -11.11 0.58 13.84
N SER A 29 -12.19 -0.01 14.35
CA SER A 29 -13.34 -0.40 13.52
C SER A 29 -13.98 0.81 12.83
N LEU A 30 -14.12 1.93 13.54
CA LEU A 30 -14.59 3.20 12.98
C LEU A 30 -13.63 3.74 11.90
N LEU A 31 -12.32 3.69 12.13
CA LEU A 31 -11.32 4.12 11.13
C LEU A 31 -11.37 3.27 9.86
N VAL A 32 -11.52 1.95 10.00
CA VAL A 32 -11.64 1.04 8.87
C VAL A 32 -12.96 1.26 8.13
N HIS A 33 -14.06 1.52 8.85
CA HIS A 33 -15.35 1.88 8.25
C HIS A 33 -15.27 3.20 7.47
N MET A 34 -14.63 4.23 8.03
CA MET A 34 -14.35 5.49 7.33
C MET A 34 -13.53 5.27 6.07
N ALA A 35 -12.54 4.37 6.15
CA ALA A 35 -11.74 3.99 4.99
C ALA A 35 -12.60 3.35 3.89
N ALA A 36 -13.60 2.57 4.24
CA ALA A 36 -14.53 1.96 3.30
C ALA A 36 -15.49 2.97 2.62
N ASP A 37 -15.82 4.08 3.29
CA ASP A 37 -16.65 5.17 2.72
C ASP A 37 -15.91 6.03 1.69
N GLY A 38 -14.61 6.04 1.72
CA GLY A 38 -13.81 6.80 0.78
C GLY A 38 -13.60 8.27 1.11
N GLY A 39 -13.94 8.71 2.31
CA GLY A 39 -13.66 10.06 2.78
C GLY A 39 -14.51 11.17 2.15
N ARG A 40 -15.68 10.84 1.63
CA ARG A 40 -16.58 11.82 0.99
C ARG A 40 -17.46 12.56 1.98
N ARG A 41 -17.77 11.93 3.11
CA ARG A 41 -18.67 12.44 4.15
C ARG A 41 -17.89 12.95 5.35
N GLY A 42 -18.40 13.98 6.02
CA GLY A 42 -17.79 14.45 7.27
C GLY A 42 -17.92 13.42 8.40
N TYR A 43 -17.13 13.56 9.46
CA TYR A 43 -17.08 12.62 10.57
C TYR A 43 -18.44 12.27 11.18
N GLN A 44 -19.32 13.28 11.41
CA GLN A 44 -20.62 13.01 12.02
C GLN A 44 -21.46 12.08 11.16
N HIS A 45 -21.55 12.32 9.85
CA HIS A 45 -22.28 11.44 8.94
C HIS A 45 -21.73 10.01 8.88
N LEU A 46 -20.40 9.87 9.01
CA LEU A 46 -19.77 8.55 9.05
C LEU A 46 -20.08 7.79 10.35
N LEU A 47 -20.11 8.52 11.46
CA LEU A 47 -20.50 7.97 12.76
C LEU A 47 -21.96 7.56 12.77
N ASP A 48 -22.85 8.42 12.29
CA ASP A 48 -24.28 8.12 12.19
C ASP A 48 -24.52 6.87 11.33
N ALA A 49 -23.89 6.81 10.15
CA ALA A 49 -23.98 5.66 9.26
C ALA A 49 -23.44 4.36 9.89
N PHE A 50 -22.35 4.44 10.69
CA PHE A 50 -21.82 3.28 11.40
C PHE A 50 -22.80 2.75 12.43
N TRP A 51 -23.45 3.63 13.24
CA TRP A 51 -24.46 3.21 14.21
C TRP A 51 -25.73 2.68 13.55
N GLU A 52 -26.16 3.26 12.43
CA GLU A 52 -27.28 2.74 11.63
C GLU A 52 -26.99 1.34 11.09
N ASP A 53 -25.79 1.14 10.53
CA ASP A 53 -25.37 -0.16 10.00
C ASP A 53 -25.26 -1.21 11.14
N ALA A 54 -24.68 -0.85 12.28
CA ALA A 54 -24.61 -1.71 13.46
C ALA A 54 -26.02 -2.11 13.94
N ARG A 55 -26.93 -1.15 14.05
CA ARG A 55 -28.33 -1.41 14.47
C ARG A 55 -29.05 -2.31 13.49
N SER A 56 -28.95 -2.02 12.19
CA SER A 56 -29.59 -2.81 11.13
C SER A 56 -29.11 -4.26 11.09
N ASN A 57 -27.87 -4.48 11.48
CA ASN A 57 -27.24 -5.80 11.55
C ASN A 57 -27.28 -6.43 12.95
N GLN A 58 -27.93 -5.78 13.93
CA GLN A 58 -28.02 -6.24 15.32
C GLN A 58 -26.65 -6.43 16.00
N VAL A 59 -25.69 -5.57 15.63
CA VAL A 59 -24.38 -5.48 16.29
C VAL A 59 -24.54 -4.63 17.56
N LEU A 60 -24.20 -5.19 18.69
CA LEU A 60 -24.26 -4.47 19.97
C LEU A 60 -23.05 -3.51 20.08
N LEU A 61 -23.34 -2.25 20.31
CA LEU A 61 -22.33 -1.22 20.59
C LEU A 61 -22.41 -0.80 22.07
N PRO A 62 -21.31 -0.27 22.63
CA PRO A 62 -21.27 0.15 24.04
C PRO A 62 -22.28 1.27 24.39
N VAL A 63 -22.74 2.03 23.41
CA VAL A 63 -23.76 3.08 23.53
C VAL A 63 -24.72 3.02 22.34
N ASP A 64 -26.00 3.28 22.59
CA ASP A 64 -27.06 3.12 21.59
C ASP A 64 -27.11 4.28 20.58
N THR A 65 -26.55 5.42 20.93
CA THR A 65 -26.55 6.62 20.08
C THR A 65 -25.14 6.92 19.54
N PRO A 66 -25.06 7.48 18.33
CA PRO A 66 -23.78 7.90 17.76
C PRO A 66 -23.05 8.86 18.67
N ILE A 67 -21.75 8.67 18.80
CA ILE A 67 -20.87 9.63 19.47
C ILE A 67 -20.69 10.89 18.64
N SER A 68 -20.34 12.01 19.26
CA SER A 68 -20.01 13.22 18.52
C SER A 68 -18.67 13.14 17.78
N ALA A 69 -18.56 13.85 16.67
CA ALA A 69 -17.30 13.99 15.92
C ALA A 69 -16.16 14.50 16.82
N ALA A 70 -16.45 15.38 17.77
CA ALA A 70 -15.45 15.87 18.74
C ALA A 70 -14.95 14.76 19.67
N ALA A 71 -15.86 13.93 20.21
CA ALA A 71 -15.50 12.80 21.06
C ALA A 71 -14.62 11.79 20.29
N PHE A 72 -14.98 11.48 19.04
CA PHE A 72 -14.20 10.62 18.15
C PHE A 72 -12.79 11.21 17.91
N CYS A 73 -12.67 12.48 17.51
CA CYS A 73 -11.38 13.13 17.28
C CYS A 73 -10.50 13.15 18.56
N ASN A 74 -11.08 13.40 19.73
CA ASN A 74 -10.34 13.38 21.00
C ASN A 74 -9.89 11.96 21.37
N ALA A 75 -10.70 10.93 21.12
CA ALA A 75 -10.31 9.56 21.36
C ALA A 75 -9.18 9.10 20.42
N ARG A 76 -9.23 9.49 19.13
CA ARG A 76 -8.16 9.21 18.16
C ARG A 76 -6.79 9.75 18.56
N LYS A 77 -6.73 10.91 19.23
CA LYS A 77 -5.46 11.47 19.73
C LYS A 77 -4.73 10.57 20.72
N ARG A 78 -5.39 9.56 21.28
CA ARG A 78 -4.82 8.59 22.23
C ARG A 78 -4.44 7.25 21.59
N LEU A 79 -4.85 7.02 20.34
CA LEU A 79 -4.56 5.80 19.58
C LEU A 79 -3.29 5.98 18.75
N SER A 80 -2.34 5.06 18.87
CA SER A 80 -1.16 5.06 18.01
C SER A 80 -1.49 4.52 16.60
N ALA A 81 -1.00 5.19 15.57
CA ALA A 81 -1.09 4.69 14.20
C ALA A 81 -0.33 3.36 14.01
N SER A 82 0.70 3.12 14.83
CA SER A 82 1.43 1.84 14.83
C SER A 82 0.52 0.66 15.14
N ALA A 83 -0.54 0.86 15.95
CA ALA A 83 -1.55 -0.16 16.23
C ALA A 83 -2.25 -0.63 14.95
N VAL A 84 -2.67 0.31 14.11
CA VAL A 84 -3.35 -0.01 12.84
C VAL A 84 -2.36 -0.63 11.86
N ARG A 85 -1.10 -0.17 11.85
CA ARG A 85 -0.02 -0.78 11.05
C ARG A 85 0.24 -2.24 11.46
N HIS A 86 0.30 -2.54 12.77
CA HIS A 86 0.46 -3.92 13.25
C HIS A 86 -0.70 -4.81 12.78
N LEU A 87 -1.93 -4.33 12.86
CA LEU A 87 -3.10 -5.08 12.37
C LEU A 87 -3.05 -5.31 10.85
N LEU A 88 -2.51 -4.37 10.08
CA LEU A 88 -2.26 -4.58 8.64
C LEU A 88 -1.28 -5.74 8.42
N ARG A 89 -0.13 -5.73 9.12
CA ARG A 89 0.88 -6.79 9.02
C ARG A 89 0.33 -8.14 9.47
N ASP A 90 -0.36 -8.18 10.61
CA ASP A 90 -1.02 -9.39 11.11
C ASP A 90 -2.05 -9.94 10.12
N SER A 91 -2.81 -9.06 9.46
CA SER A 91 -3.79 -9.44 8.44
C SER A 91 -3.11 -10.01 7.19
N SER A 92 -2.00 -9.41 6.76
CA SER A 92 -1.20 -9.93 5.66
C SER A 92 -0.59 -11.29 6.00
N ASP A 93 -0.05 -11.45 7.20
CA ASP A 93 0.48 -12.73 7.67
C ASP A 93 -0.60 -13.82 7.82
N ALA A 94 -1.79 -13.45 8.29
CA ALA A 94 -2.93 -14.36 8.36
C ALA A 94 -3.40 -14.81 6.97
N PHE A 95 -3.45 -13.89 6.01
CA PHE A 95 -3.71 -14.20 4.60
C PHE A 95 -2.67 -15.20 4.08
N ASP A 96 -1.40 -14.92 4.32
CA ASP A 96 -0.31 -15.74 3.83
C ASP A 96 -0.39 -17.19 4.39
N ARG A 97 -0.64 -17.34 5.67
CA ARG A 97 -0.85 -18.66 6.29
C ARG A 97 -2.05 -19.42 5.69
N ALA A 98 -3.16 -18.72 5.41
CA ALA A 98 -4.40 -19.36 4.97
C ALA A 98 -4.47 -19.61 3.46
N HIS A 99 -3.89 -18.73 2.67
CA HIS A 99 -4.06 -18.68 1.22
C HIS A 99 -2.75 -18.53 0.43
N GLY A 100 -1.63 -18.21 1.10
CA GLY A 100 -0.36 -17.85 0.46
C GLY A 100 0.14 -18.89 -0.54
N HIS A 101 -0.02 -20.19 -0.26
CA HIS A 101 0.41 -21.27 -1.16
C HIS A 101 -0.18 -21.17 -2.58
N ARG A 102 -1.34 -20.50 -2.76
CA ARG A 102 -1.99 -20.27 -4.07
C ARG A 102 -1.48 -19.03 -4.80
N HIS A 103 -0.70 -18.19 -4.11
CA HIS A 103 -0.23 -16.89 -4.58
C HIS A 103 1.29 -16.78 -4.55
N ARG A 104 1.96 -17.84 -5.04
CA ARG A 104 3.42 -17.95 -5.06
C ARG A 104 3.92 -18.20 -6.47
N LEU A 105 5.13 -17.73 -6.73
CA LEU A 105 5.90 -18.11 -7.90
C LEU A 105 7.05 -19.01 -7.44
N HIS A 106 7.06 -20.27 -7.86
CA HIS A 106 8.02 -21.28 -7.37
C HIS A 106 8.14 -21.32 -5.84
N GLY A 107 6.99 -21.23 -5.13
CA GLY A 107 6.93 -21.23 -3.67
C GLY A 107 7.26 -19.90 -2.98
N ARG A 108 7.57 -18.83 -3.72
CA ARG A 108 8.09 -17.55 -3.23
C ARG A 108 7.07 -16.41 -3.38
N ARG A 109 7.06 -15.46 -2.44
CA ARG A 109 6.31 -14.20 -2.60
C ARG A 109 6.99 -13.33 -3.66
N VAL A 110 6.19 -12.60 -4.41
CA VAL A 110 6.67 -11.58 -5.34
C VAL A 110 6.16 -10.23 -4.87
N LEU A 111 7.06 -9.41 -4.37
CA LEU A 111 6.75 -8.14 -3.74
C LEU A 111 7.22 -6.99 -4.63
N ALA A 112 6.47 -5.90 -4.64
CA ALA A 112 6.91 -4.63 -5.21
C ALA A 112 6.85 -3.53 -4.16
N VAL A 113 7.69 -2.52 -4.32
CA VAL A 113 7.63 -1.29 -3.54
C VAL A 113 7.47 -0.12 -4.49
N ASP A 114 6.59 0.79 -4.16
CA ASP A 114 6.39 2.03 -4.91
C ASP A 114 5.91 3.12 -3.95
N GLY A 115 6.24 4.37 -4.26
CA GLY A 115 5.85 5.54 -3.51
C GLY A 115 4.67 6.27 -4.14
N CYS A 116 3.72 6.70 -3.32
CA CYS A 116 2.58 7.50 -3.74
C CYS A 116 2.51 8.79 -2.95
N LYS A 117 2.55 9.92 -3.63
CA LYS A 117 2.34 11.23 -3.02
C LYS A 117 0.84 11.50 -2.90
N ILE A 118 0.38 11.69 -1.68
CA ILE A 118 -1.04 11.84 -1.35
C ILE A 118 -1.28 13.25 -0.81
N PRO A 119 -2.16 14.05 -1.44
CA PRO A 119 -2.51 15.37 -0.96
C PRO A 119 -3.33 15.30 0.35
N LEU A 120 -3.04 16.21 1.27
CA LEU A 120 -3.63 16.29 2.60
C LEU A 120 -4.48 17.55 2.77
N GLN A 121 -5.17 17.66 3.91
CA GLN A 121 -5.88 18.86 4.32
C GLN A 121 -4.91 20.02 4.53
N ARG A 122 -5.39 21.24 4.28
CA ARG A 122 -4.63 22.47 4.57
C ARG A 122 -4.62 22.71 6.08
N ALA A 123 -3.59 22.22 6.74
CA ALA A 123 -3.37 22.45 8.16
C ALA A 123 -1.90 22.76 8.41
N PRO A 124 -1.56 23.75 9.27
CA PRO A 124 -0.17 24.09 9.57
C PRO A 124 0.65 22.89 10.03
N GLU A 125 0.14 22.10 10.97
CA GLU A 125 0.80 20.90 11.49
C GLU A 125 1.16 19.88 10.38
N LEU A 126 0.36 19.78 9.31
CA LEU A 126 0.63 18.87 8.22
C LEU A 126 1.69 19.42 7.25
N TRP A 127 1.76 20.75 7.10
CA TRP A 127 2.84 21.39 6.36
C TRP A 127 4.18 21.27 7.08
N ASP A 128 4.17 21.47 8.39
CA ASP A 128 5.37 21.41 9.22
C ASP A 128 5.94 19.98 9.24
N GLU A 129 5.09 18.95 9.30
CA GLU A 129 5.52 17.55 9.35
C GLU A 129 5.86 16.98 7.97
N PHE A 130 4.99 17.18 6.97
CA PHE A 130 5.08 16.47 5.71
C PHE A 130 5.62 17.31 4.56
N GLY A 131 5.50 18.63 4.65
CA GLY A 131 5.85 19.52 3.55
C GLY A 131 4.95 19.33 2.33
N GLY A 132 5.45 19.70 1.17
CA GLY A 132 4.74 19.57 -0.10
C GLY A 132 5.54 20.18 -1.25
N PRO A 133 5.03 20.17 -2.50
CA PRO A 133 5.68 20.80 -3.63
C PRO A 133 5.75 22.31 -3.43
N SER A 134 6.83 22.96 -3.93
CA SER A 134 7.07 24.39 -3.77
C SER A 134 5.94 25.30 -4.28
N GLU A 135 5.27 24.87 -5.34
CA GLU A 135 4.11 25.55 -5.91
C GLU A 135 2.77 24.88 -5.54
N GLY A 136 2.78 24.02 -4.51
CA GLY A 136 1.61 23.23 -4.10
C GLY A 136 0.66 24.00 -3.20
N TYR A 137 -0.64 23.71 -3.34
CA TYR A 137 -1.70 24.31 -2.49
C TYR A 137 -1.96 23.53 -1.23
N THR A 138 -1.51 22.30 -1.13
CA THR A 138 -1.77 21.40 -0.03
C THR A 138 -0.49 20.67 0.36
N PRO A 139 -0.30 20.38 1.66
CA PRO A 139 0.75 19.47 2.07
C PRO A 139 0.52 18.10 1.44
N GLN A 140 1.59 17.36 1.23
CA GLN A 140 1.54 16.01 0.69
C GLN A 140 2.39 15.07 1.52
N VAL A 141 1.91 13.87 1.70
CA VAL A 141 2.65 12.79 2.34
C VAL A 141 3.14 11.79 1.29
N LEU A 142 4.34 11.25 1.47
CA LEU A 142 4.83 10.10 0.72
C LEU A 142 4.39 8.82 1.47
N ALA A 143 3.53 8.03 0.86
CA ALA A 143 3.17 6.69 1.33
C ALA A 143 3.87 5.67 0.43
N SER A 144 4.82 4.91 0.98
CA SER A 144 5.49 3.82 0.27
C SER A 144 4.95 2.49 0.77
N VAL A 145 4.41 1.68 -0.14
CA VAL A 145 3.74 0.41 0.19
C VAL A 145 4.57 -0.76 -0.28
N LEU A 146 4.79 -1.73 0.59
CA LEU A 146 5.26 -3.07 0.24
C LEU A 146 4.04 -3.92 -0.14
N PHE A 147 3.99 -4.39 -1.37
CA PHE A 147 2.80 -4.99 -1.98
C PHE A 147 3.11 -6.34 -2.63
N ASP A 148 2.41 -7.39 -2.23
CA ASP A 148 2.46 -8.67 -2.92
C ASP A 148 1.68 -8.57 -4.24
N VAL A 149 2.39 -8.63 -5.37
CA VAL A 149 1.81 -8.39 -6.69
C VAL A 149 0.99 -9.58 -7.22
N ILE A 150 1.21 -10.78 -6.69
CA ILE A 150 0.43 -11.98 -7.04
C ILE A 150 -0.84 -12.03 -6.21
N ALA A 151 -0.70 -11.91 -4.89
CA ALA A 151 -1.82 -11.86 -3.97
C ALA A 151 -2.62 -10.54 -4.04
N LYS A 152 -2.06 -9.50 -4.67
CA LYS A 152 -2.60 -8.13 -4.73
C LYS A 152 -2.88 -7.58 -3.32
N MET A 153 -1.98 -7.89 -2.38
CA MET A 153 -2.12 -7.66 -0.95
C MET A 153 -1.11 -6.61 -0.47
N PRO A 154 -1.56 -5.54 0.21
CA PRO A 154 -0.64 -4.66 0.92
C PRO A 154 -0.06 -5.42 2.13
N VAL A 155 1.27 -5.51 2.20
CA VAL A 155 1.99 -6.23 3.27
C VAL A 155 2.34 -5.28 4.41
N ASP A 156 2.90 -4.13 4.07
CA ASP A 156 3.28 -3.08 5.01
C ASP A 156 3.36 -1.73 4.28
N ALA A 157 3.53 -0.65 5.04
CA ALA A 157 3.76 0.67 4.45
C ALA A 157 4.58 1.58 5.39
N THR A 158 5.23 2.57 4.79
CA THR A 158 5.84 3.71 5.48
C THR A 158 5.14 5.00 5.06
N ILE A 159 5.07 5.95 5.99
CA ILE A 159 4.47 7.26 5.80
C ILE A 159 5.50 8.32 6.16
N ALA A 160 5.95 9.07 5.17
CA ALA A 160 7.10 9.96 5.29
C ALA A 160 6.82 11.35 4.70
N PRO A 161 7.63 12.38 5.01
CA PRO A 161 7.58 13.68 4.36
C PRO A 161 7.68 13.61 2.84
N TYR A 162 7.08 14.57 2.16
CA TYR A 162 7.00 14.66 0.69
C TYR A 162 8.36 14.51 -0.03
N GLY A 163 9.41 15.08 0.54
CA GLY A 163 10.77 15.09 -0.04
C GLY A 163 11.64 13.90 0.33
N THR A 164 11.09 12.89 1.03
CA THR A 164 11.87 11.73 1.47
C THR A 164 12.25 10.85 0.27
N ASP A 165 13.47 10.32 0.28
CA ASP A 165 13.94 9.36 -0.72
C ASP A 165 13.20 8.02 -0.57
N GLU A 166 12.67 7.51 -1.68
CA GLU A 166 11.94 6.22 -1.72
C GLU A 166 12.85 5.03 -1.41
N ARG A 167 14.16 5.11 -1.70
CA ARG A 167 15.15 4.08 -1.32
C ARG A 167 15.27 3.96 0.19
N ALA A 168 15.30 5.09 0.90
CA ALA A 168 15.31 5.09 2.36
C ALA A 168 14.03 4.46 2.94
N GLN A 169 12.88 4.66 2.28
CA GLN A 169 11.62 4.03 2.68
C GLN A 169 11.64 2.52 2.45
N LEU A 170 12.26 2.05 1.36
CA LEU A 170 12.43 0.61 1.13
C LEU A 170 13.23 -0.04 2.27
N CYS A 171 14.31 0.57 2.74
CA CYS A 171 15.10 0.04 3.86
C CYS A 171 14.23 -0.21 5.12
N HIS A 172 13.29 0.68 5.43
CA HIS A 172 12.34 0.47 6.53
C HIS A 172 11.33 -0.65 6.28
N LEU A 173 11.03 -0.97 5.03
CA LEU A 173 10.08 -2.01 4.65
C LEU A 173 10.72 -3.40 4.61
N LEU A 174 12.05 -3.50 4.53
CA LEU A 174 12.77 -4.79 4.55
C LEU A 174 12.47 -5.61 5.81
N ALA A 175 12.17 -4.98 6.94
CA ALA A 175 11.74 -5.68 8.15
C ALA A 175 10.43 -6.48 7.99
N SER A 176 9.68 -6.28 6.91
CA SER A 176 8.45 -7.00 6.57
C SER A 176 8.62 -7.99 5.40
N THR A 177 9.84 -8.11 4.89
CA THR A 177 10.23 -9.15 3.94
C THR A 177 10.71 -10.41 4.67
N ARG A 178 10.90 -11.50 3.92
CA ARG A 178 11.41 -12.78 4.40
C ARG A 178 12.49 -13.26 3.45
N GLU A 179 13.44 -13.98 3.95
CA GLU A 179 14.43 -14.67 3.13
C GLU A 179 13.74 -15.46 2.00
N GLY A 180 14.27 -15.31 0.80
CA GLY A 180 13.71 -15.95 -0.39
C GLY A 180 12.54 -15.21 -1.05
N ASP A 181 12.06 -14.07 -0.53
CA ASP A 181 11.12 -13.22 -1.28
C ASP A 181 11.80 -12.67 -2.54
N ILE A 182 10.98 -12.38 -3.57
CA ILE A 182 11.44 -11.74 -4.80
C ILE A 182 10.93 -10.30 -4.81
N LEU A 183 11.83 -9.30 -4.82
CA LEU A 183 11.46 -7.90 -4.96
C LEU A 183 11.51 -7.47 -6.43
N VAL A 184 10.45 -6.79 -6.89
CA VAL A 184 10.39 -6.21 -8.23
C VAL A 184 10.40 -4.69 -8.09
N LEU A 185 11.50 -4.06 -8.51
CA LEU A 185 11.78 -2.65 -8.29
C LEU A 185 11.94 -1.89 -9.62
N ASP A 186 11.53 -0.63 -9.62
CA ASP A 186 11.64 0.22 -10.79
C ASP A 186 13.04 0.88 -10.92
N GLN A 187 13.21 1.69 -11.95
CA GLN A 187 14.49 2.35 -12.26
C GLN A 187 14.90 3.45 -11.26
N GLY A 188 14.06 3.78 -10.28
CA GLY A 188 14.38 4.71 -9.20
C GLY A 188 15.22 4.09 -8.07
N TYR A 189 15.23 2.76 -7.96
CA TYR A 189 15.85 2.05 -6.84
C TYR A 189 17.31 1.61 -7.04
N PRO A 190 17.81 1.30 -8.26
CA PRO A 190 19.13 0.68 -8.41
C PRO A 190 20.24 1.61 -7.89
N SER A 191 21.05 1.04 -7.02
CA SER A 191 22.36 1.55 -6.58
C SER A 191 23.18 0.38 -6.06
N TYR A 192 24.51 0.49 -6.02
CA TYR A 192 25.36 -0.55 -5.45
C TYR A 192 24.93 -0.91 -4.02
N VAL A 193 24.71 0.11 -3.19
CA VAL A 193 24.27 -0.06 -1.79
C VAL A 193 22.95 -0.81 -1.69
N MET A 194 21.98 -0.49 -2.53
CA MET A 194 20.69 -1.15 -2.51
C MET A 194 20.79 -2.61 -2.94
N ILE A 195 21.53 -2.89 -4.00
CA ILE A 195 21.73 -4.26 -4.50
C ILE A 195 22.42 -5.12 -3.43
N ASP A 196 23.46 -4.58 -2.82
CA ASP A 196 24.20 -5.25 -1.75
C ASP A 196 23.30 -5.53 -0.54
N LEU A 197 22.56 -4.53 -0.09
CA LEU A 197 21.60 -4.65 1.01
C LEU A 197 20.54 -5.74 0.76
N LEU A 198 19.99 -5.83 -0.45
CA LEU A 198 19.00 -6.86 -0.78
C LEU A 198 19.61 -8.27 -0.74
N ILE A 199 20.82 -8.44 -1.24
CA ILE A 199 21.54 -9.72 -1.21
C ILE A 199 21.82 -10.14 0.23
N GLU A 200 22.29 -9.22 1.08
CA GLU A 200 22.55 -9.48 2.49
C GLU A 200 21.30 -9.84 3.30
N HIS A 201 20.13 -9.34 2.87
CA HIS A 201 18.86 -9.75 3.47
C HIS A 201 18.31 -11.07 2.93
N GLY A 202 19.07 -11.79 2.09
CA GLY A 202 18.65 -13.07 1.50
C GLY A 202 17.47 -12.91 0.53
N LEU A 203 17.33 -11.74 -0.09
CA LEU A 203 16.26 -11.43 -1.02
C LEU A 203 16.72 -11.61 -2.46
N ASP A 204 15.86 -12.18 -3.28
CA ASP A 204 16.03 -12.09 -4.71
C ASP A 204 15.30 -10.89 -5.29
N PHE A 205 15.71 -10.46 -6.46
CA PHE A 205 15.10 -9.28 -7.06
C PHE A 205 15.08 -9.31 -8.59
N VAL A 206 14.21 -8.48 -9.15
CA VAL A 206 14.22 -8.02 -10.55
C VAL A 206 14.17 -6.50 -10.52
N ILE A 207 15.27 -5.84 -10.79
CA ILE A 207 15.38 -4.37 -10.77
C ILE A 207 15.57 -3.87 -12.19
N ARG A 208 14.71 -2.94 -12.63
CA ARG A 208 14.94 -2.23 -13.90
C ARG A 208 16.06 -1.23 -13.72
N VAL A 209 17.02 -1.24 -14.65
CA VAL A 209 18.15 -0.32 -14.67
C VAL A 209 18.09 0.49 -15.97
N PRO A 210 18.29 1.81 -15.95
CA PRO A 210 18.44 2.59 -17.17
C PRO A 210 19.64 2.11 -18.00
N ALA A 211 19.51 2.12 -19.31
CA ALA A 211 20.60 1.71 -20.22
C ALA A 211 21.87 2.58 -20.07
N SER A 212 21.68 3.84 -19.66
CA SER A 212 22.76 4.80 -19.31
C SER A 212 22.77 5.01 -17.77
N SER A 213 23.07 3.97 -17.02
CA SER A 213 22.81 3.93 -15.58
C SER A 213 23.96 4.36 -14.69
N GLY A 214 25.15 4.62 -15.28
CA GLY A 214 26.37 4.79 -14.50
C GLY A 214 26.92 3.48 -13.90
N PHE A 215 26.37 2.31 -14.30
CA PHE A 215 26.96 1.00 -14.07
C PHE A 215 27.71 0.55 -15.33
N PRO A 216 29.06 0.59 -15.37
CA PRO A 216 29.85 0.27 -16.56
C PRO A 216 29.52 -1.13 -17.14
N ALA A 217 29.33 -2.13 -16.28
CA ALA A 217 28.99 -3.48 -16.71
C ALA A 217 27.61 -3.55 -17.40
N VAL A 218 26.65 -2.73 -17.00
CA VAL A 218 25.32 -2.66 -17.66
C VAL A 218 25.45 -2.00 -19.03
N GLU A 219 26.24 -0.92 -19.14
CA GLU A 219 26.47 -0.23 -20.40
C GLU A 219 27.24 -1.11 -21.42
N GLU A 220 28.18 -1.92 -20.94
CA GLU A 220 28.88 -2.93 -21.74
C GLU A 220 27.91 -4.02 -22.22
N PHE A 221 27.07 -4.54 -21.33
CA PHE A 221 26.02 -5.51 -21.66
C PHE A 221 25.07 -4.95 -22.74
N VAL A 222 24.63 -3.70 -22.62
CA VAL A 222 23.77 -3.06 -23.65
C VAL A 222 24.50 -2.98 -25.00
N ARG A 223 25.78 -2.58 -25.00
CA ARG A 223 26.60 -2.49 -26.23
C ARG A 223 26.86 -3.85 -26.87
N SER A 224 26.96 -4.91 -26.08
CA SER A 224 27.20 -6.28 -26.61
C SER A 224 26.08 -6.79 -27.50
N GLY A 225 24.89 -6.20 -27.41
CA GLY A 225 23.73 -6.66 -28.18
C GLY A 225 23.09 -7.96 -27.67
N GLN A 226 23.60 -8.59 -26.63
CA GLN A 226 23.07 -9.82 -26.06
C GLN A 226 21.73 -9.61 -25.37
N ASP A 227 20.86 -10.62 -25.35
CA ASP A 227 19.57 -10.56 -24.64
C ASP A 227 19.72 -10.96 -23.17
N GLU A 228 20.80 -11.67 -22.84
CA GLU A 228 21.04 -12.15 -21.49
C GLU A 228 22.54 -12.45 -21.28
N ALA A 229 23.09 -12.03 -20.15
CA ALA A 229 24.46 -12.31 -19.74
C ALA A 229 24.63 -12.31 -18.20
N GLU A 230 25.63 -13.03 -17.72
CA GLU A 230 26.14 -12.82 -16.36
C GLU A 230 27.10 -11.63 -16.38
N ILE A 231 26.90 -10.68 -15.48
CA ILE A 231 27.74 -9.50 -15.33
C ILE A 231 28.22 -9.35 -13.90
N VAL A 232 29.33 -8.67 -13.70
CA VAL A 232 29.86 -8.36 -12.38
C VAL A 232 29.74 -6.88 -12.12
N LEU A 233 28.97 -6.50 -11.11
CA LEU A 233 28.90 -5.13 -10.62
C LEU A 233 30.02 -4.92 -9.59
N SER A 234 30.96 -4.05 -9.92
CA SER A 234 32.04 -3.68 -9.00
C SER A 234 31.79 -2.27 -8.43
N PRO A 235 32.01 -2.07 -7.12
CA PRO A 235 31.86 -0.75 -6.51
C PRO A 235 32.79 0.26 -7.19
N SER A 236 32.31 1.49 -7.36
CA SER A 236 33.12 2.60 -7.85
C SER A 236 34.08 3.07 -6.75
N PRO A 237 35.26 3.65 -7.10
CA PRO A 237 36.13 4.29 -6.13
C PRO A 237 35.45 5.39 -5.29
N SER A 238 34.36 5.97 -5.82
CA SER A 238 33.53 6.97 -5.11
C SER A 238 32.36 6.34 -4.33
N SER A 239 32.24 5.00 -4.32
CA SER A 239 31.20 4.30 -3.55
C SER A 239 31.43 4.48 -2.05
N PRO A 240 30.37 4.55 -1.23
CA PRO A 240 30.52 4.54 0.23
C PRO A 240 31.35 3.34 0.69
N ALA A 241 32.13 3.52 1.76
CA ALA A 241 33.00 2.48 2.31
C ALA A 241 32.25 1.21 2.79
N CYS A 242 30.95 1.23 2.84
CA CYS A 242 30.10 0.07 3.17
C CYS A 242 29.88 -0.90 2.01
N VAL A 243 30.20 -0.52 0.76
CA VAL A 243 30.04 -1.39 -0.42
C VAL A 243 31.41 -1.88 -0.82
N LEU A 244 31.75 -3.10 -0.44
CA LEU A 244 33.12 -3.59 -0.47
C LEU A 244 33.34 -4.68 -1.52
N GLU A 245 32.28 -5.39 -1.94
CA GLU A 245 32.42 -6.58 -2.77
C GLU A 245 31.77 -6.42 -4.14
N SER A 246 32.40 -7.00 -5.14
CA SER A 246 31.80 -7.16 -6.45
C SER A 246 30.69 -8.22 -6.37
N ARG A 247 29.54 -7.95 -7.00
CA ARG A 247 28.40 -8.86 -7.03
C ARG A 247 28.15 -9.38 -8.44
N GLY A 248 28.14 -10.70 -8.60
CA GLY A 248 27.71 -11.34 -9.84
C GLY A 248 26.19 -11.28 -9.97
N LEU A 249 25.71 -10.77 -11.09
CA LEU A 249 24.27 -10.64 -11.36
C LEU A 249 23.98 -11.07 -12.79
N ARG A 250 22.77 -11.54 -13.01
CA ARG A 250 22.24 -11.81 -14.32
C ARG A 250 21.59 -10.55 -14.89
N ALA A 251 22.03 -10.09 -16.06
CA ALA A 251 21.42 -9.03 -16.83
C ALA A 251 20.51 -9.62 -17.91
N VAL A 252 19.30 -9.11 -18.01
CA VAL A 252 18.27 -9.55 -18.97
C VAL A 252 17.77 -8.32 -19.73
N ARG A 253 17.77 -8.36 -21.07
CA ARG A 253 17.30 -7.29 -21.92
C ARG A 253 16.00 -7.66 -22.61
N ARG A 254 15.07 -6.72 -22.67
CA ARG A 254 13.92 -6.76 -23.59
C ARG A 254 13.74 -5.41 -24.24
N PHE A 255 12.97 -5.37 -25.31
CA PHE A 255 12.55 -4.11 -25.91
C PHE A 255 11.19 -3.67 -25.38
N GLY A 256 11.07 -2.40 -25.02
CA GLY A 256 9.81 -1.77 -24.64
C GLY A 256 8.85 -1.60 -25.83
N PRO A 257 7.61 -1.15 -25.59
CA PRO A 257 6.66 -0.84 -26.65
C PRO A 257 7.10 0.31 -27.57
N ASP A 258 8.04 1.12 -27.11
CA ASP A 258 8.69 2.24 -27.81
C ASP A 258 9.94 1.81 -28.61
N GLY A 259 10.29 0.53 -28.56
CA GLY A 259 11.50 -0.02 -29.19
C GLY A 259 12.78 0.20 -28.38
N GLU A 260 12.72 0.89 -27.25
CA GLU A 260 13.88 1.15 -26.40
C GLU A 260 14.27 -0.07 -25.57
N PRO A 261 15.58 -0.33 -25.37
CA PRO A 261 16.03 -1.43 -24.55
C PRO A 261 15.73 -1.17 -23.07
N GLN A 262 15.16 -2.18 -22.42
CA GLN A 262 14.95 -2.22 -21.00
C GLN A 262 15.84 -3.32 -20.40
N VAL A 263 16.67 -2.96 -19.45
CA VAL A 263 17.59 -3.89 -18.78
C VAL A 263 17.08 -4.19 -17.38
N PHE A 264 17.07 -5.47 -17.02
CA PHE A 264 16.76 -5.96 -15.70
C PHE A 264 17.99 -6.64 -15.10
N LEU A 265 18.35 -6.26 -13.88
CA LEU A 265 19.32 -6.99 -13.07
C LEU A 265 18.57 -7.90 -12.11
N THR A 266 19.09 -9.12 -11.95
CA THR A 266 18.45 -10.12 -11.09
C THR A 266 19.46 -11.10 -10.50
N THR A 267 19.14 -11.63 -9.31
CA THR A 267 19.83 -12.77 -8.66
C THR A 267 19.17 -14.10 -9.02
N LEU A 268 18.00 -14.08 -9.66
CA LEU A 268 17.21 -15.28 -9.95
C LEU A 268 17.93 -16.20 -10.97
N PRO A 269 18.15 -17.50 -10.62
CA PRO A 269 18.91 -18.40 -11.45
C PRO A 269 18.19 -18.76 -12.75
N ARG A 270 18.95 -18.85 -13.85
CA ARG A 270 18.41 -19.18 -15.18
C ARG A 270 17.73 -20.55 -15.24
N SER A 271 18.20 -21.50 -14.43
CA SER A 271 17.63 -22.85 -14.36
C SER A 271 16.18 -22.90 -13.90
N GLN A 272 15.74 -21.93 -13.08
CA GLN A 272 14.37 -21.86 -12.56
C GLN A 272 13.55 -20.74 -13.23
N PHE A 273 14.21 -19.66 -13.64
CA PHE A 273 13.56 -18.45 -14.16
C PHE A 273 14.11 -18.12 -15.55
N CYS A 274 13.44 -18.57 -16.61
CA CYS A 274 13.85 -18.25 -17.96
C CYS A 274 13.70 -16.74 -18.25
N HIS A 275 14.29 -16.26 -19.34
CA HIS A 275 14.24 -14.88 -19.80
C HIS A 275 12.81 -14.31 -19.82
N ALA A 276 11.85 -15.04 -20.39
CA ALA A 276 10.46 -14.63 -20.45
C ALA A 276 9.84 -14.44 -19.05
N THR A 277 10.17 -15.32 -18.09
CA THR A 277 9.70 -15.22 -16.72
C THR A 277 10.19 -13.95 -16.04
N ILE A 278 11.46 -13.55 -16.24
CA ILE A 278 11.99 -12.30 -15.68
C ILE A 278 11.23 -11.09 -16.25
N CYS A 279 11.00 -11.07 -17.55
CA CYS A 279 10.22 -10.01 -18.21
C CYS A 279 8.78 -9.93 -17.68
N ASP A 280 8.12 -11.08 -17.48
CA ASP A 280 6.75 -11.16 -16.94
C ASP A 280 6.69 -10.73 -15.49
N LEU A 281 7.69 -11.10 -14.66
CA LEU A 281 7.81 -10.65 -13.29
C LEU A 281 7.86 -9.13 -13.21
N TYR A 282 8.70 -8.50 -14.03
CA TYR A 282 8.75 -7.06 -14.05
C TYR A 282 7.43 -6.41 -14.47
N GLN A 283 6.69 -7.01 -15.40
CA GLN A 283 5.35 -6.51 -15.77
C GLN A 283 4.36 -6.58 -14.61
N ARG A 284 4.48 -7.58 -13.72
CA ARG A 284 3.62 -7.71 -12.53
C ARG A 284 3.79 -6.56 -11.55
N ARG A 285 4.93 -5.84 -11.55
CA ARG A 285 5.11 -4.60 -10.78
C ARG A 285 3.96 -3.61 -11.02
N TRP A 286 3.41 -3.59 -12.23
CA TRP A 286 2.28 -2.73 -12.57
C TRP A 286 1.05 -2.92 -11.67
N GLN A 287 0.95 -4.02 -10.94
CA GLN A 287 -0.17 -4.25 -10.01
C GLN A 287 -0.20 -3.24 -8.87
N ILE A 288 0.95 -2.72 -8.42
CA ILE A 288 1.00 -1.68 -7.38
C ILE A 288 0.50 -0.33 -7.93
N GLU A 289 0.80 -0.01 -9.19
CA GLU A 289 0.26 1.19 -9.83
C GLU A 289 -1.27 1.09 -10.03
N LEU A 290 -1.77 -0.09 -10.37
CA LEU A 290 -3.21 -0.36 -10.44
C LEU A 290 -3.87 -0.24 -9.06
N PHE A 291 -3.20 -0.69 -8.00
CA PHE A 291 -3.64 -0.52 -6.63
C PHE A 291 -3.77 0.98 -6.27
N TYR A 292 -2.77 1.79 -6.54
CA TYR A 292 -2.86 3.25 -6.32
C TYR A 292 -3.92 3.94 -7.19
N ARG A 293 -4.14 3.45 -8.41
CA ARG A 293 -5.23 3.95 -9.24
C ARG A 293 -6.59 3.64 -8.63
N LEU A 294 -6.78 2.44 -8.11
CA LEU A 294 -8.00 2.04 -7.41
C LEU A 294 -8.26 2.94 -6.19
N GLU A 295 -7.19 3.30 -5.47
CA GLU A 295 -7.26 4.26 -4.38
C GLU A 295 -7.65 5.68 -4.86
N LYS A 296 -6.97 6.20 -5.89
CA LYS A 296 -7.09 7.60 -6.31
C LYS A 296 -8.35 7.91 -7.12
N SER A 297 -8.83 7.00 -7.95
CA SER A 297 -9.84 7.34 -8.96
C SER A 297 -11.07 6.44 -9.00
N ASP A 298 -10.91 5.12 -8.80
CA ASP A 298 -11.98 4.18 -9.15
C ASP A 298 -12.90 3.85 -7.99
N TYR A 299 -12.37 3.81 -6.76
CA TYR A 299 -13.16 3.48 -5.58
C TYR A 299 -13.68 4.73 -4.87
N VAL A 300 -12.87 5.75 -4.76
CA VAL A 300 -13.04 6.85 -3.83
C VAL A 300 -13.28 8.21 -4.51
N GLY A 301 -13.05 8.33 -5.82
CA GLY A 301 -13.25 9.59 -6.56
C GLY A 301 -12.56 10.78 -5.90
N HIS A 302 -11.25 10.73 -5.72
CA HIS A 302 -10.41 11.67 -4.97
C HIS A 302 -10.62 11.58 -3.45
N ARG A 303 -10.09 10.51 -2.84
CA ARG A 303 -10.08 10.34 -1.39
C ARG A 303 -9.51 11.60 -0.72
N GLN A 304 -10.26 12.13 0.22
CA GLN A 304 -9.78 13.15 1.13
C GLN A 304 -9.57 12.54 2.51
N PHE A 305 -8.35 12.60 3.01
CA PHE A 305 -8.12 12.33 4.43
C PHE A 305 -8.71 13.46 5.26
N HIS A 306 -9.38 13.12 6.35
CA HIS A 306 -10.06 14.10 7.20
C HIS A 306 -9.13 14.69 8.27
N ALA A 307 -8.10 13.94 8.63
CA ALA A 307 -7.19 14.32 9.69
C ALA A 307 -6.43 15.61 9.33
N LYS A 308 -6.32 16.49 10.34
CA LYS A 308 -5.57 17.74 10.27
C LYS A 308 -4.27 17.70 11.10
N ASN A 309 -3.93 16.53 11.64
CA ASN A 309 -2.70 16.29 12.38
C ASN A 309 -1.98 15.04 11.81
N PRO A 310 -0.64 14.94 11.98
CA PRO A 310 0.16 13.89 11.37
C PRO A 310 -0.23 12.47 11.80
N GLU A 311 -0.49 12.26 13.07
CA GLU A 311 -0.86 10.95 13.60
C GLU A 311 -2.20 10.46 13.04
N GLY A 312 -3.17 11.36 12.95
CA GLY A 312 -4.46 11.06 12.33
C GLY A 312 -4.35 10.69 10.85
N VAL A 313 -3.45 11.34 10.10
CA VAL A 313 -3.16 10.98 8.69
C VAL A 313 -2.59 9.57 8.61
N ARG A 314 -1.60 9.25 9.45
CA ARG A 314 -1.03 7.90 9.53
C ARG A 314 -2.09 6.85 9.85
N GLN A 315 -2.98 7.12 10.83
CA GLN A 315 -4.11 6.24 11.16
C GLN A 315 -5.02 5.98 9.96
N GLU A 316 -5.40 7.02 9.23
CA GLU A 316 -6.31 6.91 8.07
C GLU A 316 -5.68 6.14 6.90
N VAL A 317 -4.39 6.34 6.63
CA VAL A 317 -3.65 5.59 5.60
C VAL A 317 -3.59 4.10 5.97
N PHE A 318 -3.17 3.76 7.20
CA PHE A 318 -3.08 2.37 7.62
C PHE A 318 -4.46 1.70 7.71
N ALA A 319 -5.50 2.42 8.13
CA ALA A 319 -6.87 1.91 8.14
C ALA A 319 -7.37 1.57 6.73
N PHE A 320 -7.00 2.36 5.73
CA PHE A 320 -7.31 2.04 4.35
C PHE A 320 -6.58 0.79 3.86
N LEU A 321 -5.29 0.67 4.12
CA LEU A 321 -4.52 -0.51 3.75
C LEU A 321 -5.07 -1.77 4.44
N LEU A 322 -5.45 -1.66 5.71
CA LEU A 322 -6.09 -2.73 6.47
C LEU A 322 -7.45 -3.11 5.86
N PHE A 323 -8.27 -2.15 5.46
CA PHE A 323 -9.53 -2.41 4.77
C PHE A 323 -9.31 -3.16 3.45
N VAL A 324 -8.29 -2.78 2.68
CA VAL A 324 -7.92 -3.52 1.47
C VAL A 324 -7.49 -4.94 1.81
N ALA A 325 -6.65 -5.13 2.83
CA ALA A 325 -6.19 -6.45 3.25
C ALA A 325 -7.35 -7.37 3.65
N ILE A 326 -8.32 -6.86 4.43
CA ILE A 326 -9.56 -7.58 4.77
C ILE A 326 -10.32 -7.99 3.50
N SER A 327 -10.49 -7.06 2.56
CA SER A 327 -11.20 -7.33 1.31
C SER A 327 -10.48 -8.39 0.45
N ARG A 328 -9.14 -8.39 0.40
CA ARG A 328 -8.36 -9.41 -0.32
C ARG A 328 -8.47 -10.79 0.32
N THR A 329 -8.49 -10.86 1.64
CA THR A 329 -8.71 -12.11 2.38
C THR A 329 -10.07 -12.70 2.04
N LEU A 330 -11.12 -11.87 2.00
CA LEU A 330 -12.46 -12.32 1.62
C LEU A 330 -12.55 -12.75 0.14
N MET A 331 -11.84 -12.08 -0.75
CA MET A 331 -11.74 -12.53 -2.17
C MET A 331 -11.08 -13.90 -2.27
N ALA A 332 -10.01 -14.15 -1.52
CA ALA A 332 -9.32 -15.44 -1.52
C ALA A 332 -10.19 -16.56 -0.94
N ALA A 333 -10.93 -16.27 0.13
CA ALA A 333 -11.92 -17.19 0.66
C ALA A 333 -13.04 -17.50 -0.35
N ALA A 334 -13.61 -16.47 -0.99
CA ALA A 334 -14.63 -16.66 -2.03
C ALA A 334 -14.13 -17.47 -3.23
N SER A 335 -12.87 -17.24 -3.65
CA SER A 335 -12.21 -18.02 -4.72
C SER A 335 -12.03 -19.48 -4.32
N LYS A 336 -11.67 -19.75 -3.06
CA LYS A 336 -11.50 -21.10 -2.54
C LYS A 336 -12.83 -21.90 -2.53
N ASP A 337 -13.91 -21.23 -2.11
CA ASP A 337 -15.20 -21.88 -1.87
C ASP A 337 -16.03 -22.06 -3.15
N SER A 338 -15.70 -21.36 -4.25
CA SER A 338 -16.54 -21.31 -5.45
C SER A 338 -15.87 -21.79 -6.75
N ASP A 339 -14.64 -22.26 -6.69
CA ASP A 339 -13.79 -22.63 -7.86
C ASP A 339 -13.64 -21.51 -8.91
N VAL A 340 -13.85 -20.27 -8.50
CA VAL A 340 -13.64 -19.08 -9.32
C VAL A 340 -12.20 -18.58 -9.13
N SER A 341 -11.49 -18.32 -10.23
CA SER A 341 -10.14 -17.77 -10.14
C SER A 341 -10.11 -16.44 -9.37
N TYR A 342 -9.23 -16.34 -8.41
CA TYR A 342 -9.00 -15.12 -7.60
C TYR A 342 -8.78 -13.88 -8.46
N GLU A 343 -8.02 -14.01 -9.54
CA GLU A 343 -7.70 -12.90 -10.46
C GLU A 343 -8.93 -12.35 -11.21
N ARG A 344 -9.99 -13.16 -11.30
CA ARG A 344 -11.23 -12.82 -12.00
C ARG A 344 -12.20 -12.06 -11.10
N ILE A 345 -12.10 -12.20 -9.78
CA ILE A 345 -13.00 -11.50 -8.85
C ILE A 345 -12.71 -10.00 -8.91
N SER A 346 -13.78 -9.21 -9.10
CA SER A 346 -13.67 -7.75 -9.21
C SER A 346 -13.18 -7.12 -7.92
N GLN A 347 -12.00 -6.50 -7.98
CA GLN A 347 -11.39 -5.83 -6.82
C GLN A 347 -12.26 -4.67 -6.32
N LYS A 348 -12.76 -3.84 -7.22
CA LYS A 348 -13.69 -2.74 -6.90
C LYS A 348 -14.99 -3.28 -6.31
N GLY A 349 -15.54 -4.33 -6.92
CA GLY A 349 -16.74 -5.00 -6.45
C GLY A 349 -16.58 -5.58 -5.04
N ALA A 350 -15.39 -6.14 -4.75
CA ALA A 350 -15.06 -6.70 -3.45
C ALA A 350 -14.97 -5.62 -2.36
N LEU A 351 -14.25 -4.52 -2.61
CA LEU A 351 -14.18 -3.40 -1.66
C LEU A 351 -15.59 -2.85 -1.34
N LEU A 352 -16.42 -2.61 -2.37
CA LEU A 352 -17.78 -2.12 -2.18
C LEU A 352 -18.67 -3.11 -1.38
N ALA A 353 -18.52 -4.40 -1.64
CA ALA A 353 -19.31 -5.41 -0.94
C ALA A 353 -18.84 -5.62 0.51
N THR A 354 -17.53 -5.62 0.74
CA THR A 354 -16.93 -5.72 2.08
C THR A 354 -17.32 -4.52 2.94
N GLY A 355 -17.25 -3.30 2.40
CA GLY A 355 -17.59 -2.09 3.14
C GLY A 355 -19.02 -2.09 3.70
N ARG A 356 -19.96 -2.75 3.03
CA ARG A 356 -21.38 -2.85 3.47
C ARG A 356 -21.64 -3.77 4.66
N VAL A 357 -20.71 -4.67 4.95
CA VAL A 357 -20.87 -5.66 6.03
C VAL A 357 -19.72 -5.58 7.03
N LEU A 358 -18.97 -4.50 7.00
CA LEU A 358 -17.74 -4.34 7.76
C LEU A 358 -17.98 -4.32 9.25
N THR A 359 -19.04 -3.64 9.72
CA THR A 359 -19.46 -3.62 11.14
C THR A 359 -19.73 -5.03 11.67
N VAL A 360 -20.39 -5.86 10.87
CA VAL A 360 -20.64 -7.27 11.23
C VAL A 360 -19.33 -8.05 11.31
N ILE A 361 -18.47 -7.94 10.31
CA ILE A 361 -17.19 -8.67 10.27
C ILE A 361 -16.32 -8.33 11.48
N LEU A 362 -16.30 -7.06 11.89
CA LEU A 362 -15.40 -6.57 12.93
C LEU A 362 -15.95 -6.71 14.34
N LEU A 363 -17.27 -6.59 14.53
CA LEU A 363 -17.88 -6.36 15.85
C LEU A 363 -19.02 -7.30 16.22
N HIS A 364 -19.49 -8.18 15.32
CA HIS A 364 -20.65 -9.01 15.63
C HIS A 364 -20.33 -10.04 16.73
N SER A 365 -21.13 -10.06 17.79
CA SER A 365 -20.97 -10.95 18.93
C SER A 365 -21.57 -12.34 18.72
N ASP A 366 -22.57 -12.49 17.84
CA ASP A 366 -23.17 -13.78 17.48
C ASP A 366 -22.42 -14.44 16.31
N PRO A 367 -21.66 -15.53 16.56
CA PRO A 367 -20.85 -16.17 15.54
C PRO A 367 -21.68 -16.89 14.45
N VAL A 368 -22.91 -17.31 14.75
CA VAL A 368 -23.79 -17.98 13.78
C VAL A 368 -24.27 -16.99 12.74
N ARG A 369 -24.77 -15.84 13.20
CA ARG A 369 -25.24 -14.78 12.31
C ARG A 369 -24.10 -14.16 11.51
N ALA A 370 -22.95 -13.90 12.15
CA ALA A 370 -21.76 -13.41 11.46
C ALA A 370 -21.33 -14.36 10.34
N ARG A 371 -21.36 -15.68 10.58
CA ARG A 371 -21.06 -16.70 9.57
C ARG A 371 -22.04 -16.65 8.40
N GLN A 372 -23.35 -16.58 8.65
CA GLN A 372 -24.37 -16.50 7.59
C GLN A 372 -24.17 -15.27 6.69
N ILE A 373 -23.91 -14.11 7.29
CA ILE A 373 -23.64 -12.88 6.54
C ILE A 373 -22.34 -13.01 5.72
N LEU A 374 -21.30 -13.63 6.29
CA LEU A 374 -20.05 -13.89 5.62
C LEU A 374 -20.24 -14.83 4.42
N GLU A 375 -20.95 -15.94 4.56
CA GLU A 375 -21.25 -16.87 3.47
C GLU A 375 -22.02 -16.19 2.32
N CYS A 376 -23.01 -15.34 2.65
CA CYS A 376 -23.71 -14.53 1.67
C CYS A 376 -22.76 -13.55 0.94
N LEU A 377 -21.82 -12.94 1.68
CA LEU A 377 -20.80 -12.07 1.09
C LEU A 377 -19.89 -12.83 0.15
N LEU A 378 -19.33 -13.96 0.56
CA LEU A 378 -18.42 -14.78 -0.26
C LEU A 378 -19.11 -15.22 -1.56
N SER A 379 -20.35 -15.69 -1.48
CA SER A 379 -21.17 -16.04 -2.67
C SER A 379 -21.39 -14.83 -3.60
N ARG A 380 -21.58 -13.63 -3.05
CA ARG A 380 -21.72 -12.40 -3.83
C ARG A 380 -20.40 -12.02 -4.51
N LEU A 381 -19.27 -12.16 -3.83
CA LEU A 381 -17.93 -11.87 -4.40
C LEU A 381 -17.63 -12.81 -5.57
N ALA A 382 -17.88 -14.10 -5.42
CA ALA A 382 -17.67 -15.10 -6.45
C ALA A 382 -18.46 -14.83 -7.76
N ARG A 383 -19.60 -14.15 -7.67
CA ARG A 383 -20.43 -13.78 -8.83
C ARG A 383 -20.03 -12.46 -9.49
N ARG A 384 -19.23 -11.62 -8.82
CA ARG A 384 -18.79 -10.31 -9.34
C ARG A 384 -17.42 -10.43 -9.96
N LEU A 385 -17.40 -10.71 -11.26
CA LEU A 385 -16.17 -10.91 -12.01
C LEU A 385 -15.83 -9.66 -12.83
N ASP A 386 -14.55 -9.33 -12.91
CA ASP A 386 -14.07 -8.34 -13.86
C ASP A 386 -14.22 -8.89 -15.29
N PRO A 387 -14.57 -8.04 -16.27
CA PRO A 387 -14.64 -8.46 -17.67
C PRO A 387 -13.26 -8.98 -18.14
N LYS A 388 -13.26 -9.97 -19.01
CA LYS A 388 -12.00 -10.47 -19.59
C LYS A 388 -11.24 -9.30 -20.22
N PRO A 389 -9.91 -9.20 -19.99
CA PRO A 389 -9.10 -8.13 -20.57
C PRO A 389 -9.28 -8.12 -22.09
N ARG A 390 -9.70 -6.99 -22.64
CA ARG A 390 -9.70 -6.80 -24.09
C ARG A 390 -8.28 -6.42 -24.50
N LYS A 391 -7.73 -7.08 -25.53
CA LYS A 391 -6.48 -6.64 -26.16
C LYS A 391 -6.73 -5.25 -26.79
N ARG A 392 -6.34 -4.21 -26.10
CA ARG A 392 -6.38 -2.83 -26.59
C ARG A 392 -4.96 -2.36 -26.77
N SER A 393 -4.57 -2.03 -27.99
CA SER A 393 -3.37 -1.26 -28.30
C SER A 393 -3.82 0.19 -28.50
N CYS A 394 -3.68 1.01 -27.48
CA CYS A 394 -3.89 2.46 -27.58
C CYS A 394 -2.60 3.17 -27.18
N PRO A 395 -2.09 4.10 -27.99
CA PRO A 395 -0.96 4.93 -27.57
C PRO A 395 -1.32 5.69 -26.30
N ARG A 396 -0.45 5.63 -25.29
CA ARG A 396 -0.62 6.39 -24.04
C ARG A 396 -0.51 7.87 -24.33
N ARG A 397 -1.60 8.61 -24.16
CA ARG A 397 -1.53 10.07 -24.04
C ARG A 397 -1.49 10.42 -22.56
N SER A 398 -0.36 10.88 -22.09
CA SER A 398 -0.20 11.49 -20.78
C SER A 398 -0.82 12.88 -20.82
N PHE A 399 -1.96 13.07 -20.14
CA PHE A 399 -2.48 14.41 -19.89
C PHE A 399 -1.94 14.87 -18.54
N LYS A 400 -1.28 16.04 -18.51
CA LYS A 400 -0.98 16.69 -17.21
C LYS A 400 -2.32 16.89 -16.48
N PRO A 401 -2.43 16.51 -15.20
CA PRO A 401 -3.62 16.78 -14.42
C PRO A 401 -3.91 18.27 -14.46
N ARG A 402 -5.09 18.67 -14.96
CA ARG A 402 -5.54 20.06 -14.84
C ARG A 402 -5.90 20.28 -13.38
N SER A 403 -5.18 21.21 -12.73
CA SER A 403 -5.60 21.69 -11.41
C SER A 403 -7.02 22.21 -11.52
N ARG A 404 -7.94 21.73 -10.66
CA ARG A 404 -9.31 22.29 -10.55
C ARG A 404 -9.31 23.71 -10.00
N TRP A 405 -8.22 24.14 -9.43
CA TRP A 405 -8.02 25.47 -8.87
C TRP A 405 -7.07 26.18 -9.80
N GLY A 406 -7.50 27.30 -10.36
CA GLY A 406 -6.63 28.18 -11.16
C GLY A 406 -5.38 28.60 -10.38
N PRO A 407 -4.36 29.15 -11.02
CA PRO A 407 -3.17 29.63 -10.37
C PRO A 407 -3.55 30.76 -9.42
N GLN A 408 -3.75 30.44 -8.14
CA GLN A 408 -3.87 31.46 -7.09
C GLN A 408 -2.45 31.72 -6.59
N GLY A 409 -2.03 32.97 -6.73
CA GLY A 409 -0.71 33.43 -6.36
C GLY A 409 -0.31 33.05 -4.94
N HIS A 410 0.94 32.71 -4.83
CA HIS A 410 1.83 32.58 -3.67
C HIS A 410 1.22 32.83 -2.28
N VAL A 411 0.61 31.82 -1.67
CA VAL A 411 0.13 31.87 -0.28
C VAL A 411 1.20 31.37 0.72
N HIS A 412 2.34 30.91 0.24
CA HIS A 412 3.43 30.36 1.07
C HIS A 412 4.74 31.15 1.00
N ASP A 413 4.65 32.47 0.88
CA ASP A 413 5.76 33.34 1.22
C ASP A 413 5.84 33.41 2.75
N PRO A 414 6.94 32.94 3.39
CA PRO A 414 7.12 33.10 4.84
C PRO A 414 6.96 34.54 5.35
N ALA A 415 7.31 35.51 4.49
CA ALA A 415 7.13 36.93 4.78
C ALA A 415 5.64 37.38 4.86
N ARG A 416 4.72 36.66 4.21
CA ARG A 416 3.26 36.93 4.33
C ARG A 416 2.59 36.28 5.54
N ARG A 417 3.17 35.21 6.09
CA ARG A 417 2.69 34.64 7.37
C ARG A 417 2.77 35.65 8.54
N ALA A 418 3.79 36.52 8.53
CA ALA A 418 3.98 37.55 9.54
C ALA A 418 3.00 38.74 9.43
N GLN A 419 2.23 38.85 8.36
CA GLN A 419 1.30 39.97 8.15
C GLN A 419 -0.18 39.61 8.38
N LEU A 420 -0.49 38.32 8.68
CA LEU A 420 -1.85 37.82 8.90
C LEU A 420 -2.05 37.23 10.30
N GLY A 421 -1.10 37.43 11.22
CA GLY A 421 -1.17 37.09 12.64
C GLY A 421 -1.52 38.29 13.52
#